data_f3ad2be73b9590b54f932610a81aadca
#
_entry.id   f3ad2be73b9590b54f932610a81aadca
#
_cell.length_a   1.000
_cell.length_b   1.000
_cell.length_c   1.000
_cell.angle_alpha   90.00
_cell.angle_beta   90.00
_cell.angle_gamma   90.00
#
_symmetry.space_group_name_H-M   'P 1'
#
loop_
_entity.id
_entity.type
_entity.pdbx_description
1 polymer ?
#
loop_
_entity_poly.entity_id
_entity_poly.type
_entity_poly.pdbx_seq_one_letter_code
_entity_poly.pdbx_strand_id
1 'polypeptide(L)'
;MFKPTYVFDKVGEITPDFLAKKHIKGLLLDLDNTLTTHNNPIPPQSSLDWLAKMKAAGIKLMIVSNNHAPRVKPFAEQLELDFVPEGKKPLTFGYTKAIAKLGLNKKNVAAVGDQIFTDVLGSNLKGIRSIFVFPIEPETSLPFRFKRACEKPFLPKPVSYTHLRAHETK
;
A
#
# COMPACT_ATOMS: atom_id res chain seq x y z
N MET A 1 11.89 11.96 -4.32
CA MET A 1 10.48 12.29 -3.96
C MET A 1 9.47 11.30 -4.55
N PHE A 2 9.56 10.97 -5.84
CA PHE A 2 8.67 10.05 -6.54
C PHE A 2 9.18 8.61 -6.65
N LYS A 3 10.32 8.30 -6.04
CA LYS A 3 10.90 6.96 -6.08
C LYS A 3 10.41 6.14 -4.88
N PRO A 4 9.80 4.96 -5.11
CA PRO A 4 9.44 4.06 -4.01
C PRO A 4 10.68 3.44 -3.37
N THR A 5 10.55 3.08 -2.09
CA THR A 5 11.62 2.36 -1.38
C THR A 5 11.73 0.92 -1.88
N TYR A 6 10.59 0.27 -2.07
CA TYR A 6 10.49 -1.11 -2.55
C TYR A 6 9.42 -1.24 -3.62
N VAL A 7 9.59 -2.22 -4.49
CA VAL A 7 8.66 -2.47 -5.61
C VAL A 7 8.33 -3.96 -5.67
N PHE A 8 7.04 -4.27 -5.72
CA PHE A 8 6.52 -5.61 -5.95
C PHE A 8 5.49 -5.57 -7.07
N ASP A 9 5.26 -6.69 -7.73
CA ASP A 9 4.25 -6.78 -8.78
C ASP A 9 2.84 -6.67 -8.18
N LYS A 10 2.60 -7.35 -7.06
CA LYS A 10 1.33 -7.32 -6.33
C LYS A 10 1.55 -7.53 -4.83
N VAL A 11 0.54 -7.18 -4.02
CA VAL A 11 0.62 -7.28 -2.55
C VAL A 11 0.96 -8.70 -2.07
N GLY A 12 0.45 -9.73 -2.74
CA GLY A 12 0.69 -11.13 -2.37
C GLY A 12 2.16 -11.55 -2.40
N GLU A 13 3.02 -10.80 -3.05
CA GLU A 13 4.47 -11.05 -3.10
C GLU A 13 5.23 -10.46 -1.91
N ILE A 14 4.59 -9.60 -1.13
CA ILE A 14 5.16 -9.04 0.10
C ILE A 14 5.07 -10.12 1.18
N THR A 15 6.22 -10.63 1.63
CA THR A 15 6.27 -11.72 2.60
C THR A 15 6.56 -11.23 4.01
N PRO A 16 6.11 -11.96 5.05
CA PRO A 16 6.49 -11.67 6.43
C PRO A 16 8.00 -11.65 6.64
N ASP A 17 8.75 -12.54 6.00
CA ASP A 17 10.22 -12.58 6.08
C ASP A 17 10.86 -11.30 5.56
N PHE A 18 10.37 -10.79 4.41
CA PHE A 18 10.84 -9.52 3.87
C PHE A 18 10.61 -8.38 4.88
N LEU A 19 9.40 -8.30 5.42
CA LEU A 19 9.05 -7.26 6.39
C LEU A 19 9.90 -7.35 7.66
N ALA A 20 10.14 -8.57 8.16
CA ALA A 20 10.99 -8.79 9.32
C ALA A 20 12.43 -8.33 9.07
N LYS A 21 13.01 -8.66 7.92
CA LYS A 21 14.36 -8.23 7.54
C LYS A 21 14.50 -6.72 7.43
N LYS A 22 13.42 -6.03 7.03
CA LYS A 22 13.39 -4.57 6.92
C LYS A 22 12.90 -3.88 8.18
N HIS A 23 12.66 -4.61 9.25
CA HIS A 23 12.12 -4.09 10.52
C HIS A 23 10.79 -3.36 10.35
N ILE A 24 9.97 -3.80 9.40
CA ILE A 24 8.62 -3.29 9.18
C ILE A 24 7.66 -4.12 10.03
N LYS A 25 6.95 -3.45 10.93
CA LYS A 25 6.01 -4.06 11.87
C LYS A 25 4.56 -3.67 11.60
N GLY A 26 4.35 -2.68 10.76
CA GLY A 26 3.03 -2.21 10.37
C GLY A 26 2.97 -1.76 8.92
N LEU A 27 1.82 -2.01 8.30
CA LEU A 27 1.54 -1.61 6.92
C LEU A 27 0.31 -0.71 6.86
N LEU A 28 0.46 0.40 6.17
CA LEU A 28 -0.64 1.30 5.79
C LEU A 28 -1.01 0.98 4.36
N LEU A 29 -2.21 0.44 4.17
CA LEU A 29 -2.64 -0.17 2.91
C LEU A 29 -3.58 0.76 2.16
N ASP A 30 -3.26 1.07 0.90
CA ASP A 30 -4.23 1.62 -0.02
C ASP A 30 -5.28 0.56 -0.36
N LEU A 31 -6.47 1.00 -0.76
CA LEU A 31 -7.61 0.11 -1.01
C LEU A 31 -7.80 -0.15 -2.50
N ASP A 32 -8.26 0.87 -3.23
CA ASP A 32 -8.63 0.73 -4.63
C ASP A 32 -7.41 0.47 -5.51
N ASN A 33 -7.50 -0.54 -6.34
CA ASN A 33 -6.46 -1.04 -7.25
C ASN A 33 -5.17 -1.56 -6.58
N THR A 34 -5.19 -1.72 -5.26
CA THR A 34 -4.11 -2.31 -4.45
C THR A 34 -4.57 -3.61 -3.79
N LEU A 35 -5.61 -3.55 -2.96
CA LEU A 35 -6.22 -4.72 -2.32
C LEU A 35 -7.41 -5.28 -3.09
N THR A 36 -8.12 -4.43 -3.81
CA THR A 36 -9.26 -4.78 -4.64
C THR A 36 -9.30 -3.87 -5.87
N THR A 37 -10.15 -4.18 -6.84
CA THR A 37 -10.39 -3.32 -7.99
C THR A 37 -11.22 -2.09 -7.61
N HIS A 38 -11.24 -1.05 -8.47
CA HIS A 38 -11.97 0.18 -8.18
C HIS A 38 -13.44 -0.06 -7.84
N ASN A 39 -13.88 0.53 -6.72
CA ASN A 39 -15.27 0.46 -6.24
C ASN A 39 -15.85 -0.96 -6.11
N ASN A 40 -15.00 -1.97 -6.05
CA ASN A 40 -15.44 -3.35 -5.83
C ASN A 40 -15.61 -3.59 -4.31
N PRO A 41 -16.84 -3.89 -3.86
CA PRO A 41 -17.09 -4.13 -2.43
C PRO A 41 -16.66 -5.52 -1.96
N ILE A 42 -16.29 -6.41 -2.89
CA ILE A 42 -15.93 -7.80 -2.58
C ILE A 42 -14.40 -7.93 -2.64
N PRO A 43 -13.75 -8.26 -1.51
CA PRO A 43 -12.30 -8.49 -1.54
C PRO A 43 -11.96 -9.77 -2.31
N PRO A 44 -10.95 -9.75 -3.19
CA PRO A 44 -10.45 -10.96 -3.83
C PRO A 44 -9.92 -11.95 -2.80
N GLN A 45 -10.07 -13.24 -3.06
CA GLN A 45 -9.58 -14.29 -2.14
C GLN A 45 -8.07 -14.18 -1.91
N SER A 46 -7.30 -13.83 -2.94
CA SER A 46 -5.85 -13.61 -2.81
C SER A 46 -5.49 -12.51 -1.81
N SER A 47 -6.25 -11.44 -1.76
CA SER A 47 -6.07 -10.38 -0.76
C SER A 47 -6.44 -10.85 0.64
N LEU A 48 -7.52 -11.60 0.79
CA LEU A 48 -7.92 -12.19 2.08
C LEU A 48 -6.85 -13.13 2.62
N ASP A 49 -6.31 -14.00 1.79
CA ASP A 49 -5.27 -14.94 2.17
C ASP A 49 -3.99 -14.22 2.57
N TRP A 50 -3.60 -13.20 1.83
CA TRP A 50 -2.43 -12.40 2.15
C TRP A 50 -2.59 -11.64 3.47
N LEU A 51 -3.73 -11.01 3.70
CA LEU A 51 -4.02 -10.29 4.94
C LEU A 51 -4.01 -11.24 6.15
N ALA A 52 -4.57 -12.44 6.01
CA ALA A 52 -4.53 -13.47 7.05
C ALA A 52 -3.08 -13.87 7.38
N LYS A 53 -2.25 -14.04 6.36
CA LYS A 53 -0.81 -14.33 6.53
C LYS A 53 -0.08 -13.21 7.27
N MET A 54 -0.35 -11.95 6.93
CA MET A 54 0.25 -10.80 7.61
C MET A 54 -0.18 -10.74 9.09
N LYS A 55 -1.46 -10.91 9.37
CA LYS A 55 -2.00 -10.95 10.73
C LYS A 55 -1.36 -12.08 11.56
N ALA A 56 -1.26 -13.28 10.99
CA ALA A 56 -0.64 -14.42 11.65
C ALA A 56 0.84 -14.17 11.98
N ALA A 57 1.53 -13.38 11.19
CA ALA A 57 2.91 -12.98 11.43
C ALA A 57 3.05 -11.81 12.42
N GLY A 58 1.96 -11.30 12.97
CA GLY A 58 1.97 -10.17 13.92
C GLY A 58 2.16 -8.80 13.28
N ILE A 59 2.01 -8.69 11.96
CA ILE A 59 2.07 -7.39 11.27
C ILE A 59 0.78 -6.62 11.55
N LYS A 60 0.91 -5.39 12.04
CA LYS A 60 -0.22 -4.48 12.23
C LYS A 60 -0.64 -3.89 10.89
N LEU A 61 -1.93 -3.88 10.62
CA LEU A 61 -2.48 -3.45 9.34
C LEU A 61 -3.52 -2.36 9.54
N MET A 62 -3.51 -1.36 8.65
CA MET A 62 -4.52 -0.31 8.61
C MET A 62 -4.74 0.16 7.18
N ILE A 63 -6.00 0.37 6.80
CA ILE A 63 -6.33 0.95 5.51
C ILE A 63 -6.21 2.47 5.59
N VAL A 64 -5.52 3.08 4.63
CA VAL A 64 -5.47 4.54 4.43
C VAL A 64 -5.87 4.83 2.99
N SER A 65 -7.08 5.31 2.80
CA SER A 65 -7.68 5.57 1.50
C SER A 65 -8.02 7.04 1.31
N ASN A 66 -7.90 7.54 0.07
CA ASN A 66 -8.44 8.85 -0.30
C ASN A 66 -9.95 8.84 -0.51
N ASN A 67 -10.54 7.66 -0.55
CA ASN A 67 -11.96 7.51 -0.76
C ASN A 67 -12.76 7.82 0.52
N HIS A 68 -14.08 8.02 0.37
CA HIS A 68 -14.98 8.39 1.46
C HIS A 68 -15.33 7.21 2.36
N ALA A 69 -15.69 7.50 3.60
CA ALA A 69 -16.05 6.50 4.62
C ALA A 69 -17.12 5.49 4.15
N PRO A 70 -18.20 5.87 3.44
CA PRO A 70 -19.18 4.90 2.93
C PRO A 70 -18.61 3.83 2.00
N ARG A 71 -17.50 4.12 1.33
CA ARG A 71 -16.78 3.14 0.50
C ARG A 71 -15.80 2.30 1.32
N VAL A 72 -15.07 2.93 2.22
CA VAL A 72 -13.94 2.31 2.92
C VAL A 72 -14.42 1.46 4.10
N LYS A 73 -15.35 1.97 4.88
CA LYS A 73 -15.80 1.35 6.14
C LYS A 73 -16.34 -0.07 5.95
N PRO A 74 -17.31 -0.33 5.05
CA PRO A 74 -17.84 -1.69 4.87
C PRO A 74 -16.76 -2.70 4.43
N PHE A 75 -15.81 -2.26 3.61
CA PHE A 75 -14.71 -3.10 3.17
C PHE A 75 -13.75 -3.42 4.32
N ALA A 76 -13.38 -2.41 5.09
CA ALA A 76 -12.52 -2.58 6.26
C ALA A 76 -13.14 -3.50 7.32
N GLU A 77 -14.45 -3.37 7.54
CA GLU A 77 -15.19 -4.25 8.46
C GLU A 77 -15.16 -5.72 8.01
N GLN A 78 -15.33 -5.98 6.71
CA GLN A 78 -15.22 -7.34 6.17
C GLN A 78 -13.83 -7.94 6.40
N LEU A 79 -12.79 -7.11 6.38
CA LEU A 79 -11.40 -7.53 6.58
C LEU A 79 -11.00 -7.51 8.06
N GLU A 80 -11.87 -7.03 8.94
CA GLU A 80 -11.54 -6.82 10.36
C GLU A 80 -10.30 -5.94 10.53
N LEU A 81 -10.23 -4.87 9.73
CA LEU A 81 -9.16 -3.88 9.78
C LEU A 81 -9.68 -2.52 10.21
N ASP A 82 -8.85 -1.77 10.95
CA ASP A 82 -9.07 -0.35 11.17
C ASP A 82 -8.73 0.44 9.90
N PHE A 83 -9.23 1.67 9.80
CA PHE A 83 -9.13 2.45 8.57
C PHE A 83 -9.11 3.96 8.82
N VAL A 84 -8.50 4.67 7.89
CA VAL A 84 -8.55 6.13 7.77
C VAL A 84 -9.11 6.47 6.39
N PRO A 85 -10.37 6.90 6.29
CA PRO A 85 -10.93 7.40 5.05
C PRO A 85 -10.49 8.84 4.82
N GLU A 86 -10.68 9.34 3.59
CA GLU A 86 -10.35 10.72 3.22
C GLU A 86 -8.93 11.12 3.66
N GLY A 87 -7.98 10.23 3.42
CA GLY A 87 -6.59 10.36 3.87
C GLY A 87 -5.83 11.52 3.23
N LYS A 88 -6.36 12.10 2.17
CA LYS A 88 -5.83 13.27 1.44
C LYS A 88 -4.37 13.09 0.97
N LYS A 89 -4.00 11.86 0.62
CA LYS A 89 -2.69 11.59 0.03
C LYS A 89 -2.53 12.41 -1.28
N PRO A 90 -1.39 13.04 -1.56
CA PRO A 90 -0.08 12.88 -0.92
C PRO A 90 0.14 13.70 0.36
N LEU A 91 -0.84 14.44 0.86
CA LEU A 91 -0.71 15.09 2.16
C LEU A 91 -0.53 14.04 3.26
N THR A 92 0.23 14.38 4.29
CA THR A 92 0.66 13.41 5.30
C THR A 92 -0.35 13.16 6.43
N PHE A 93 -1.46 13.87 6.41
CA PHE A 93 -2.47 13.82 7.46
C PHE A 93 -2.99 12.40 7.75
N GLY A 94 -3.41 11.68 6.71
CA GLY A 94 -3.94 10.33 6.87
C GLY A 94 -2.89 9.36 7.41
N TYR A 95 -1.66 9.45 6.93
CA TYR A 95 -0.55 8.63 7.43
C TYR A 95 -0.20 8.95 8.88
N THR A 96 -0.18 10.22 9.25
CA THR A 96 0.06 10.64 10.64
C THR A 96 -0.97 10.04 11.59
N LYS A 97 -2.25 10.15 11.22
CA LYS A 97 -3.35 9.59 11.99
C LYS A 97 -3.26 8.05 12.12
N ALA A 98 -2.97 7.38 11.02
CA ALA A 98 -2.85 5.93 10.98
C ALA A 98 -1.69 5.41 11.85
N ILE A 99 -0.53 6.05 11.75
CA ILE A 99 0.65 5.67 12.55
C ILE A 99 0.36 5.83 14.04
N ALA A 100 -0.30 6.93 14.44
CA ALA A 100 -0.70 7.15 15.81
C ALA A 100 -1.66 6.06 16.32
N LYS A 101 -2.64 5.68 15.52
CA LYS A 101 -3.58 4.60 15.84
C LYS A 101 -2.90 3.24 15.97
N LEU A 102 -1.90 2.95 15.14
CA LEU A 102 -1.13 1.70 15.23
C LEU A 102 -0.23 1.66 16.47
N GLY A 103 0.13 2.81 17.03
CA GLY A 103 1.04 2.88 18.15
C GLY A 103 2.47 2.44 17.82
N LEU A 104 2.88 2.57 16.58
CA LEU A 104 4.22 2.20 16.11
C LEU A 104 5.08 3.44 15.84
N ASN A 105 6.40 3.25 15.87
CA ASN A 105 7.33 4.26 15.38
C ASN A 105 7.28 4.27 13.84
N LYS A 106 7.34 5.46 13.23
CA LYS A 106 7.33 5.60 11.77
C LYS A 106 8.45 4.82 11.06
N LYS A 107 9.55 4.56 11.75
CA LYS A 107 10.65 3.74 11.22
C LYS A 107 10.27 2.27 11.02
N ASN A 108 9.23 1.81 11.71
CA ASN A 108 8.74 0.43 11.62
C ASN A 108 7.47 0.31 10.77
N VAL A 109 7.11 1.35 10.04
CA VAL A 109 5.90 1.41 9.22
C VAL A 109 6.27 1.61 7.76
N ALA A 110 5.53 0.95 6.87
CA ALA A 110 5.58 1.20 5.44
C ALA A 110 4.17 1.40 4.88
N ALA A 111 4.06 2.22 3.85
CA ALA A 111 2.81 2.38 3.12
C ALA A 111 2.87 1.59 1.82
N VAL A 112 1.78 0.91 1.48
CA VAL A 112 1.63 0.09 0.28
C VAL A 112 0.57 0.71 -0.62
N GLY A 113 0.90 0.95 -1.88
CA GLY A 113 -0.04 1.51 -2.84
C GLY A 113 0.44 1.43 -4.28
N ASP A 114 -0.46 1.74 -5.19
CA ASP A 114 -0.26 1.60 -6.64
C ASP A 114 -0.09 2.95 -7.37
N GLN A 115 -0.10 4.07 -6.65
CA GLN A 115 -0.03 5.40 -7.24
C GLN A 115 1.22 6.16 -6.79
N ILE A 116 1.99 6.66 -7.78
CA ILE A 116 3.20 7.43 -7.51
C ILE A 116 2.87 8.78 -6.85
N PHE A 117 1.89 9.51 -7.39
CA PHE A 117 1.61 10.89 -6.95
C PHE A 117 0.80 10.98 -5.64
N THR A 118 0.25 9.90 -5.17
CA THR A 118 -0.45 9.87 -3.88
C THR A 118 0.25 8.98 -2.87
N ASP A 119 0.40 7.70 -3.14
CA ASP A 119 0.95 6.72 -2.20
C ASP A 119 2.45 6.87 -1.99
N VAL A 120 3.23 6.90 -3.06
CA VAL A 120 4.69 7.01 -2.99
C VAL A 120 5.10 8.41 -2.51
N LEU A 121 4.57 9.44 -3.14
CA LEU A 121 4.88 10.82 -2.75
C LEU A 121 4.48 11.10 -1.30
N GLY A 122 3.28 10.70 -0.90
CA GLY A 122 2.80 10.90 0.46
C GLY A 122 3.65 10.19 1.51
N SER A 123 4.06 8.95 1.21
CA SER A 123 4.98 8.18 2.08
C SER A 123 6.32 8.87 2.23
N ASN A 124 6.89 9.31 1.13
CA ASN A 124 8.19 9.98 1.12
C ASN A 124 8.13 11.32 1.88
N LEU A 125 7.05 12.08 1.70
CA LEU A 125 6.84 13.33 2.44
C LEU A 125 6.64 13.09 3.95
N LYS A 126 6.01 11.99 4.33
CA LYS A 126 5.86 11.60 5.74
C LYS A 126 7.17 11.08 6.34
N GLY A 127 8.12 10.66 5.52
CA GLY A 127 9.36 10.05 5.96
C GLY A 127 9.18 8.59 6.42
N ILE A 128 8.23 7.88 5.80
CA ILE A 128 8.06 6.44 5.95
C ILE A 128 8.45 5.72 4.65
N ARG A 129 8.75 4.44 4.76
CA ARG A 129 9.07 3.63 3.58
C ARG A 129 7.83 3.43 2.73
N SER A 130 8.01 3.45 1.42
CA SER A 130 6.95 3.20 0.45
C SER A 130 7.19 1.86 -0.25
N ILE A 131 6.13 1.08 -0.36
CA ILE A 131 6.09 -0.16 -1.13
C ILE A 131 5.13 0.08 -2.29
N PHE A 132 5.67 0.18 -3.49
CA PHE A 132 4.87 0.30 -4.70
C PHE A 132 4.46 -1.09 -5.18
N VAL A 133 3.19 -1.23 -5.53
CA VAL A 133 2.66 -2.40 -6.24
C VAL A 133 1.97 -1.92 -7.50
N PHE A 134 2.04 -2.73 -8.57
CA PHE A 134 1.37 -2.36 -9.82
C PHE A 134 -0.15 -2.47 -9.66
N PRO A 135 -0.93 -1.59 -10.31
CA PRO A 135 -2.39 -1.64 -10.21
C PRO A 135 -2.95 -2.99 -10.70
N ILE A 136 -3.98 -3.47 -10.01
CA ILE A 136 -4.62 -4.76 -10.32
C ILE A 136 -5.20 -4.74 -11.72
N GLU A 137 -5.85 -3.63 -12.09
CA GLU A 137 -6.42 -3.44 -13.44
C GLU A 137 -6.08 -2.07 -14.01
N PRO A 138 -6.10 -1.92 -15.35
CA PRO A 138 -5.97 -0.62 -16.00
C PRO A 138 -7.09 0.32 -15.59
N GLU A 139 -6.77 1.60 -15.52
CA GLU A 139 -7.75 2.65 -15.22
C GLU A 139 -8.73 2.84 -16.38
N THR A 140 -10.00 2.93 -16.09
CA THR A 140 -11.06 3.09 -17.07
C THR A 140 -11.54 4.54 -17.22
N SER A 141 -11.49 5.35 -16.15
CA SER A 141 -11.90 6.74 -16.20
C SER A 141 -10.83 7.65 -16.79
N LEU A 142 -11.23 8.67 -17.55
CA LEU A 142 -10.30 9.61 -18.19
C LEU A 142 -9.39 10.36 -17.20
N PRO A 143 -9.87 10.89 -16.07
CA PRO A 143 -9.00 11.56 -15.10
C PRO A 143 -7.90 10.64 -14.55
N PHE A 144 -8.24 9.40 -14.22
CA PHE A 144 -7.27 8.42 -13.73
C PHE A 144 -6.29 7.98 -14.81
N ARG A 145 -6.77 7.81 -16.06
CA ARG A 145 -5.90 7.49 -17.20
C ARG A 145 -4.88 8.61 -17.46
N PHE A 146 -5.31 9.87 -17.37
CA PHE A 146 -4.42 11.02 -17.51
C PHE A 146 -3.37 11.02 -16.38
N LYS A 147 -3.79 10.81 -15.14
CA LYS A 147 -2.90 10.69 -13.98
C LYS A 147 -1.87 9.59 -14.17
N ARG A 148 -2.29 8.40 -14.63
CA ARG A 148 -1.39 7.29 -14.93
C ARG A 148 -0.39 7.63 -16.04
N ALA A 149 -0.84 8.35 -17.06
CA ALA A 149 0.06 8.80 -18.13
C ALA A 149 1.13 9.75 -17.58
N CYS A 150 0.78 10.65 -16.67
CA CYS A 150 1.74 11.55 -15.99
C CYS A 150 2.69 10.80 -15.06
N GLU A 151 2.28 9.68 -14.48
CA GLU A 151 3.11 8.84 -13.62
C GLU A 151 4.12 7.98 -14.39
N LYS A 152 3.89 7.71 -15.67
CA LYS A 152 4.73 6.81 -16.49
C LYS A 152 6.24 7.09 -16.39
N PRO A 153 6.73 8.33 -16.44
CA PRO A 153 8.17 8.60 -16.33
C PRO A 153 8.78 8.21 -14.98
N PHE A 154 7.94 8.10 -13.96
CA PHE A 154 8.35 7.81 -12.58
C PHE A 154 8.13 6.35 -12.19
N LEU A 155 7.50 5.54 -13.07
CA LEU A 155 7.23 4.14 -12.78
C LEU A 155 8.54 3.36 -12.66
N PRO A 156 8.69 2.55 -11.61
CA PRO A 156 9.81 1.65 -11.50
C PRO A 156 9.72 0.56 -12.56
N LYS A 157 10.87 0.03 -12.95
CA LYS A 157 10.89 -1.17 -13.79
C LYS A 157 10.34 -2.35 -12.98
N PRO A 158 9.56 -3.23 -13.60
CA PRO A 158 9.13 -4.46 -12.92
C PRO A 158 10.36 -5.23 -12.46
N VAL A 159 10.50 -5.41 -11.15
CA VAL A 159 11.57 -6.20 -10.57
C VAL A 159 10.92 -7.42 -9.93
N SER A 160 11.28 -8.61 -10.42
CA SER A 160 10.85 -9.82 -9.76
C SER A 160 11.54 -9.93 -8.40
N TYR A 161 10.78 -10.34 -7.38
CA TYR A 161 11.27 -10.53 -6.00
C TYR A 161 12.50 -11.45 -5.92
N THR A 162 12.66 -12.35 -6.87
CA THR A 162 13.84 -13.22 -6.99
C THR A 162 15.13 -12.43 -7.21
N HIS A 163 15.09 -11.28 -7.88
CA HIS A 163 16.26 -10.42 -8.05
C HIS A 163 16.64 -9.66 -6.78
N LEU A 164 15.67 -9.26 -5.97
CA LEU A 164 15.93 -8.62 -4.67
C LEU A 164 16.63 -9.58 -3.70
N ARG A 165 16.27 -10.87 -3.72
CA ARG A 165 16.98 -11.91 -2.94
C ARG A 165 18.43 -12.08 -3.34
N ALA A 166 18.73 -11.99 -4.63
CA ALA A 166 20.10 -12.16 -5.14
C ALA A 166 21.03 -11.00 -4.75
N HIS A 167 20.50 -9.80 -4.55
CA HIS A 167 21.28 -8.64 -4.12
C HIS A 167 21.44 -8.52 -2.59
N GLU A 168 20.63 -9.20 -1.80
CA GLU A 168 20.72 -9.21 -0.34
C GLU A 168 21.67 -10.27 0.24
N THR A 169 22.10 -11.21 -0.57
CA THR A 169 23.01 -12.31 -0.16
C THR A 169 24.49 -12.03 -0.43
N LYS A 170 24.86 -10.81 -0.81
CA LYS A 170 26.26 -10.39 -1.01
C LYS A 170 26.72 -9.37 0.00
#